data_e81bfddbadc86f9117ffc7856fe0b228
#
_entry.id   e81bfddbadc86f9117ffc7856fe0b228
#
_cell.length_a   1.000
_cell.length_b   1.000
_cell.length_c   1.000
_cell.angle_alpha   90.00
_cell.angle_beta   90.00
_cell.angle_gamma   90.00
#
_symmetry.space_group_name_H-M   'P 1'
#
loop_
_entity.id
_entity.type
_entity.pdbx_description
1 polymer ?
#
loop_
_entity_poly.entity_id
_entity_poly.type
_entity_poly.pdbx_seq_one_letter_code
_entity_poly.pdbx_strand_id
1 'polypeptide(L)'
;MPLPELCVAALKIRQEQQEKDRGRTDGAWVDTGLVFTTRHGTALEPRIFSRSFDRCIVKAWVPRITVHGTRKTCGSLLAALDVHPRVAVQILRHSKIAVTMEIYTEVPSAATRDALKKLGYWLGS
;
A
#
# COMPACT_ATOMS: atom_id res chain seq x y z
N MET A 1 13.54 3.93 -6.41
CA MET A 1 12.62 4.70 -5.53
C MET A 1 12.92 4.33 -4.09
N PRO A 2 13.23 5.29 -3.22
CA PRO A 2 13.48 5.00 -1.83
C PRO A 2 12.21 4.50 -1.13
N LEU A 3 12.36 3.52 -0.25
CA LEU A 3 11.26 2.99 0.57
C LEU A 3 11.22 3.70 1.92
N PRO A 4 10.02 3.93 2.50
CA PRO A 4 9.91 4.38 3.88
C PRO A 4 10.57 3.42 4.86
N GLU A 5 11.13 3.93 5.94
CA GLU A 5 11.81 3.11 6.96
C GLU A 5 10.93 1.98 7.50
N LEU A 6 9.64 2.23 7.69
CA LEU A 6 8.67 1.21 8.10
C LEU A 6 8.63 0.03 7.14
N CYS A 7 8.66 0.30 5.83
CA CYS A 7 8.67 -0.74 4.81
C CYS A 7 9.99 -1.51 4.80
N VAL A 8 11.11 -0.80 4.98
CA VAL A 8 12.44 -1.44 5.08
C VAL A 8 12.51 -2.36 6.29
N ALA A 9 12.01 -1.92 7.44
CA ALA A 9 11.95 -2.74 8.65
C ALA A 9 11.09 -4.00 8.45
N ALA A 10 9.91 -3.85 7.83
CA ALA A 10 9.04 -4.98 7.51
C ALA A 10 9.70 -5.98 6.56
N LEU A 11 10.42 -5.51 5.55
CA LEU A 11 11.14 -6.37 4.62
C LEU A 11 12.30 -7.11 5.27
N LYS A 12 13.00 -6.49 6.22
CA LYS A 12 14.06 -7.16 7.00
C LYS A 12 13.48 -8.29 7.85
N ILE A 13 12.36 -8.06 8.53
CA ILE A 13 11.66 -9.10 9.28
C ILE A 13 11.24 -10.25 8.35
N ARG A 14 10.73 -9.92 7.18
CA ARG A 14 10.37 -10.92 6.16
C ARG A 14 11.56 -11.74 5.71
N GLN A 15 12.70 -11.11 5.49
CA GLN A 15 13.96 -11.79 5.12
C GLN A 15 14.40 -12.79 6.19
N GLU A 16 14.40 -12.36 7.45
CA GLU A 16 14.73 -13.24 8.58
C GLU A 16 13.79 -14.44 8.68
N GLN A 17 12.49 -14.23 8.50
CA GLN A 17 11.52 -15.30 8.50
C GLN A 17 11.75 -16.28 7.34
N GLN A 18 12.09 -15.77 6.17
CA GLN A 18 12.38 -16.59 4.99
C GLN A 18 13.65 -17.45 5.20
N GLU A 19 14.68 -16.91 5.84
CA GLU A 19 15.88 -17.66 6.20
C GLU A 19 15.59 -18.78 7.21
N LYS A 20 14.73 -18.51 8.20
CA LYS A 20 14.26 -19.53 9.14
C LYS A 20 13.48 -20.66 8.43
N ASP A 21 12.60 -20.30 7.51
CA ASP A 21 11.84 -21.27 6.72
C ASP A 21 12.78 -22.13 5.85
N ARG A 22 13.77 -21.48 5.23
CA ARG A 22 14.81 -22.19 4.46
C ARG A 22 15.56 -23.23 5.31
N GLY A 23 15.91 -22.88 6.53
CA GLY A 23 16.61 -23.80 7.45
C GLY A 23 15.73 -24.98 7.90
N ARG A 24 14.41 -24.83 7.91
CA ARG A 24 13.48 -25.89 8.34
C ARG A 24 13.12 -26.90 7.25
N THR A 25 13.42 -26.61 6.00
CA THR A 25 13.02 -27.45 4.87
C THR A 25 14.03 -28.51 4.49
N ASP A 26 15.14 -28.65 5.21
CA ASP A 26 16.19 -29.67 4.99
C ASP A 26 16.62 -29.84 3.51
N GLY A 27 16.87 -28.73 2.82
CA GLY A 27 17.26 -28.74 1.43
C GLY A 27 16.11 -28.83 0.42
N ALA A 28 14.86 -28.92 0.87
CA ALA A 28 13.68 -28.90 0.00
C ALA A 28 13.24 -27.48 -0.40
N TRP A 29 14.00 -26.48 -0.04
CA TRP A 29 13.73 -25.09 -0.40
C TRP A 29 13.85 -24.87 -1.90
N VAL A 30 12.83 -24.25 -2.49
CA VAL A 30 12.85 -23.81 -3.88
C VAL A 30 13.31 -22.37 -3.94
N ASP A 31 14.49 -22.12 -4.52
CA ASP A 31 15.03 -20.77 -4.65
C ASP A 31 14.47 -20.08 -5.88
N THR A 32 13.44 -19.25 -5.67
CA THR A 32 12.79 -18.46 -6.72
C THR A 32 13.30 -17.02 -6.76
N GLY A 33 14.07 -16.58 -5.76
CA GLY A 33 14.47 -15.19 -5.61
C GLY A 33 13.34 -14.23 -5.23
N LEU A 34 12.15 -14.72 -4.96
CA LEU A 34 11.00 -13.91 -4.58
C LEU A 34 11.06 -13.50 -3.11
N VAL A 35 10.60 -12.29 -2.80
CA VAL A 35 10.52 -11.76 -1.43
C VAL A 35 9.40 -12.42 -0.64
N PHE A 36 8.23 -12.58 -1.25
CA PHE A 36 7.05 -13.20 -0.64
C PHE A 36 6.83 -14.59 -1.22
N THR A 37 6.99 -15.59 -0.37
CA THR A 37 6.93 -17.00 -0.75
C THR A 37 6.12 -17.81 0.25
N THR A 38 5.82 -19.06 -0.13
CA THR A 38 5.38 -20.08 0.81
C THR A 38 6.53 -20.48 1.75
N ARG A 39 6.27 -21.35 2.71
CA ARG A 39 7.30 -21.92 3.60
C ARG A 39 8.36 -22.73 2.86
N HIS A 40 8.09 -23.14 1.65
CA HIS A 40 8.99 -23.92 0.79
C HIS A 40 9.72 -23.09 -0.26
N GLY A 41 9.53 -21.77 -0.27
CA GLY A 41 10.17 -20.86 -1.22
C GLY A 41 9.44 -20.70 -2.55
N THR A 42 8.34 -21.39 -2.76
CA THR A 42 7.53 -21.28 -3.97
C THR A 42 6.70 -19.99 -3.99
N ALA A 43 6.25 -19.55 -5.15
CA ALA A 43 5.42 -18.38 -5.30
C ALA A 43 4.12 -18.51 -4.50
N LEU A 44 3.69 -17.41 -3.85
CA LEU A 44 2.39 -17.35 -3.18
C LEU A 44 1.27 -17.31 -4.22
N GLU A 45 0.26 -18.16 -4.03
CA GLU A 45 -0.97 -18.06 -4.79
C GLU A 45 -1.78 -16.83 -4.33
N PRO A 46 -2.20 -15.94 -5.23
CA PRO A 46 -2.92 -14.71 -4.87
C PRO A 46 -4.15 -14.94 -4.00
N ARG A 47 -4.87 -16.02 -4.23
CA ARG A 47 -6.05 -16.41 -3.44
C ARG A 47 -5.72 -16.69 -1.98
N ILE A 48 -4.61 -17.36 -1.71
CA ILE A 48 -4.15 -17.66 -0.35
C ILE A 48 -3.77 -16.37 0.37
N PHE A 49 -3.07 -15.47 -0.31
CA PHE A 49 -2.72 -14.16 0.22
C PHE A 49 -3.97 -13.33 0.58
N SER A 50 -4.94 -13.27 -0.32
CA SER A 50 -6.20 -12.53 -0.09
C SER A 50 -6.99 -13.09 1.09
N ARG A 51 -7.07 -14.40 1.26
CA ARG A 51 -7.71 -15.02 2.42
C ARG A 51 -7.00 -14.69 3.74
N SER A 52 -5.68 -14.69 3.73
CA SER A 52 -4.89 -14.31 4.90
C SER A 52 -5.10 -12.84 5.28
N PHE A 53 -5.14 -11.97 4.29
CA PHE A 53 -5.44 -10.55 4.45
C PHE A 53 -6.83 -10.33 5.04
N ASP A 54 -7.85 -11.00 4.53
CA ASP A 54 -9.23 -10.93 5.05
C ASP A 54 -9.30 -11.36 6.52
N ARG A 55 -8.58 -12.41 6.91
CA ARG A 55 -8.50 -12.82 8.33
C ARG A 55 -7.87 -11.73 9.20
N CYS A 56 -6.82 -11.08 8.73
CA CYS A 56 -6.19 -9.98 9.47
C CYS A 56 -7.15 -8.81 9.67
N ILE A 57 -7.94 -8.47 8.65
CA ILE A 57 -8.96 -7.43 8.74
C ILE A 57 -10.01 -7.76 9.80
N VAL A 58 -10.52 -8.98 9.82
CA VAL A 58 -11.49 -9.44 10.81
C VAL A 58 -10.91 -9.35 12.22
N LYS A 59 -9.67 -9.82 12.42
CA LYS A 59 -8.98 -9.74 13.72
C LYS A 59 -8.74 -8.31 14.18
N ALA A 60 -8.47 -7.41 13.24
CA ALA A 60 -8.20 -6.00 13.54
C ALA A 60 -9.46 -5.17 13.80
N TRP A 61 -10.65 -5.72 13.60
CA TRP A 61 -11.92 -5.00 13.76
C TRP A 61 -12.02 -3.71 12.93
N VAL A 62 -11.49 -3.74 11.72
CA VAL A 62 -11.52 -2.61 10.78
C VAL A 62 -12.48 -2.90 9.63
N PRO A 63 -13.00 -1.87 8.95
CA PRO A 63 -13.83 -2.06 7.77
C PRO A 63 -13.13 -2.88 6.69
N ARG A 64 -13.89 -3.72 6.01
CA ARG A 64 -13.33 -4.60 4.97
C ARG A 64 -12.89 -3.79 3.76
N ILE A 65 -11.65 -4.01 3.36
CA ILE A 65 -11.09 -3.55 2.09
C ILE A 65 -10.44 -4.75 1.38
N THR A 66 -10.32 -4.68 0.06
CA THR A 66 -9.59 -5.67 -0.71
C THR A 66 -8.09 -5.39 -0.69
N VAL A 67 -7.27 -6.38 -1.03
CA VAL A 67 -5.82 -6.17 -1.21
C VAL A 67 -5.58 -5.07 -2.24
N HIS A 68 -6.31 -5.07 -3.34
CA HIS A 68 -6.23 -4.00 -4.35
C HIS A 68 -6.69 -2.64 -3.80
N GLY A 69 -7.67 -2.65 -2.89
CA GLY A 69 -8.18 -1.45 -2.21
C GLY A 69 -7.11 -0.73 -1.36
N THR A 70 -6.09 -1.44 -0.87
CA THR A 70 -4.95 -0.82 -0.16
C THR A 70 -4.16 0.13 -1.06
N ARG A 71 -4.09 -0.15 -2.34
CA ARG A 71 -3.46 0.72 -3.34
C ARG A 71 -4.24 2.03 -3.52
N LYS A 72 -5.57 1.95 -3.59
CA LYS A 72 -6.44 3.13 -3.61
C LYS A 72 -6.31 3.95 -2.32
N THR A 73 -6.24 3.29 -1.18
CA THR A 73 -6.00 3.94 0.12
C THR A 73 -4.67 4.70 0.12
N CYS A 74 -3.60 4.08 -0.37
CA CYS A 74 -2.30 4.76 -0.52
C CYS A 74 -2.43 6.03 -1.38
N GLY A 75 -3.12 5.94 -2.52
CA GLY A 75 -3.40 7.09 -3.38
C GLY A 75 -4.17 8.21 -2.66
N SER A 76 -5.18 7.85 -1.88
CA SER A 76 -5.96 8.80 -1.08
C SER A 76 -5.12 9.50 -0.01
N LEU A 77 -4.22 8.76 0.65
CA LEU A 77 -3.29 9.34 1.62
C LEU A 77 -2.30 10.29 0.95
N LEU A 78 -1.76 9.94 -0.22
CA LEU A 78 -0.88 10.83 -0.98
C LEU A 78 -1.60 12.11 -1.39
N ALA A 79 -2.84 12.01 -1.82
CA ALA A 79 -3.67 13.16 -2.15
C ALA A 79 -3.93 14.04 -0.93
N ALA A 80 -4.24 13.44 0.23
CA ALA A 80 -4.46 14.15 1.48
C ALA A 80 -3.21 14.90 1.98
N LEU A 81 -2.02 14.39 1.64
CA LEU A 81 -0.73 15.00 1.95
C LEU A 81 -0.27 16.02 0.90
N ASP A 82 -1.12 16.35 -0.06
CA ASP A 82 -0.80 17.25 -1.18
C ASP A 82 0.42 16.85 -2.04
N VAL A 83 0.67 15.56 -2.14
CA VAL A 83 1.70 15.05 -3.03
C VAL A 83 1.28 15.30 -4.47
N HIS A 84 2.18 15.86 -5.26
CA HIS A 84 1.86 16.17 -6.66
C HIS A 84 1.40 14.92 -7.43
N PRO A 85 0.33 14.98 -8.24
CA PRO A 85 -0.22 13.81 -8.94
C PRO A 85 0.80 13.02 -9.77
N ARG A 86 1.77 13.69 -10.41
CA ARG A 86 2.82 13.02 -11.17
C ARG A 86 3.72 12.15 -10.29
N VAL A 87 4.01 12.59 -9.06
CA VAL A 87 4.78 11.81 -8.09
C VAL A 87 3.96 10.62 -7.61
N ALA A 88 2.68 10.81 -7.34
CA ALA A 88 1.78 9.74 -6.97
C ALA A 88 1.65 8.67 -8.07
N VAL A 89 1.61 9.06 -9.35
CA VAL A 89 1.63 8.14 -10.49
C VAL A 89 2.89 7.27 -10.45
N GLN A 90 4.06 7.86 -10.16
CA GLN A 90 5.31 7.12 -10.07
C GLN A 90 5.30 6.13 -8.89
N ILE A 91 4.82 6.55 -7.72
CA ILE A 91 4.73 5.70 -6.52
C ILE A 91 3.76 4.54 -6.76
N LEU A 92 2.57 4.84 -7.27
CA LEU A 92 1.52 3.86 -7.52
C LEU A 92 1.74 3.05 -8.79
N ARG A 93 2.66 3.49 -9.66
CA ARG A 93 2.95 2.87 -10.94
C ARG A 93 1.71 2.72 -11.83
N HIS A 94 0.84 3.72 -11.80
CA HIS A 94 -0.29 3.76 -12.72
C HIS A 94 0.18 4.02 -14.15
N SER A 95 -0.36 3.28 -15.11
CA SER A 95 -0.03 3.44 -16.53
C SER A 95 -0.58 4.74 -17.12
N LYS A 96 -1.66 5.26 -16.52
CA LYS A 96 -2.33 6.50 -16.94
C LYS A 96 -2.51 7.43 -15.75
N ILE A 97 -2.20 8.70 -15.93
CA ILE A 97 -2.40 9.74 -14.91
C ILE A 97 -3.87 9.94 -14.54
N ALA A 98 -4.80 9.68 -15.47
CA ALA A 98 -6.24 9.80 -15.23
C ALA A 98 -6.72 8.98 -14.03
N VAL A 99 -6.16 7.77 -13.82
CA VAL A 99 -6.49 6.91 -12.67
C VAL A 99 -6.12 7.58 -11.34
N THR A 100 -4.95 8.22 -11.28
CA THR A 100 -4.53 8.98 -10.10
C THR A 100 -5.39 10.23 -9.91
N MET A 101 -5.71 10.93 -10.98
CA MET A 101 -6.52 12.15 -10.92
C MET A 101 -7.94 11.89 -10.41
N GLU A 102 -8.52 10.75 -10.71
CA GLU A 102 -9.81 10.33 -10.12
C GLU A 102 -9.74 10.28 -8.59
N ILE A 103 -8.67 9.70 -8.03
CA ILE A 103 -8.45 9.65 -6.58
C ILE A 103 -8.30 11.06 -6.01
N TYR A 104 -7.54 11.91 -6.67
CA TYR A 104 -7.31 13.30 -6.25
C TYR A 104 -8.58 14.15 -6.31
N THR A 105 -9.52 13.83 -7.19
CA THR A 105 -10.82 14.51 -7.27
C THR A 105 -11.70 14.17 -6.06
N GLU A 106 -11.61 12.95 -5.55
CA GLU A 106 -12.39 12.48 -4.40
C GLU A 106 -11.85 13.03 -3.06
N VAL A 107 -10.55 13.34 -2.98
CA VAL A 107 -9.88 13.79 -1.74
C VAL A 107 -9.52 15.27 -1.87
N PRO A 108 -10.19 16.17 -1.11
CA PRO A 108 -9.82 17.57 -1.11
C PRO A 108 -8.39 17.77 -0.61
N SER A 109 -7.59 18.53 -1.36
CA SER A 109 -6.25 18.90 -0.93
C SER A 109 -6.30 19.89 0.24
N ALA A 110 -5.18 20.00 1.00
CA ALA A 110 -5.07 21.04 2.04
C ALA A 110 -5.22 22.44 1.44
N ALA A 111 -4.63 22.67 0.25
CA ALA A 111 -4.78 23.94 -0.46
C ALA A 111 -6.24 24.25 -0.81
N THR A 112 -7.01 23.25 -1.24
CA THR A 112 -8.44 23.39 -1.51
C THR A 112 -9.22 23.73 -0.24
N ARG A 113 -8.95 23.01 0.85
CA ARG A 113 -9.58 23.28 2.15
C ARG A 113 -9.27 24.69 2.65
N ASP A 114 -8.01 25.13 2.57
CA ASP A 114 -7.58 26.47 2.97
C ASP A 114 -8.20 27.54 2.09
N ALA A 115 -8.30 27.32 0.77
CA ALA A 115 -8.97 28.23 -0.15
C ALA A 115 -10.45 28.40 0.20
N LEU A 116 -11.16 27.30 0.51
CA LEU A 116 -12.55 27.33 0.92
C LEU A 116 -12.74 28.06 2.25
N LYS A 117 -11.84 27.88 3.23
CA LYS A 117 -11.87 28.62 4.48
C LYS A 117 -11.66 30.13 4.26
N LYS A 118 -10.68 30.50 3.44
CA LYS A 118 -10.44 31.91 3.09
C LYS A 118 -11.64 32.51 2.38
N LEU A 119 -12.24 31.79 1.43
CA LEU A 119 -13.43 32.23 0.73
C LEU A 119 -14.60 32.43 1.71
N GLY A 120 -14.84 31.46 2.59
CA GLY A 120 -15.89 31.56 3.61
C GLY A 120 -15.69 32.77 4.53
N TYR A 121 -14.48 32.99 5.00
CA TYR A 121 -14.12 34.15 5.82
C TYR A 121 -14.36 35.47 5.06
N TRP A 122 -13.98 35.53 3.79
CA TRP A 122 -14.15 36.74 2.95
C TRP A 122 -15.63 37.02 2.65
N LEU A 123 -16.45 36.01 2.54
CA LEU A 123 -17.91 36.15 2.35
C LEU A 123 -18.67 36.48 3.65
N GLY A 124 -18.00 36.58 4.78
CA GLY A 124 -18.59 36.95 6.07
C GLY A 124 -19.37 35.85 6.76
N SER A 125 -19.07 34.60 6.43
CA SER A 125 -19.70 33.44 7.06
C SER A 125 -18.88 32.84 8.17
#